data_96430cdb49ad5caf1395a9fd383ceee3
#
_entry.id   96430cdb49ad5caf1395a9fd383ceee3
#
_cell.length_a   1.000
_cell.length_b   1.000
_cell.length_c   1.000
_cell.angle_alpha   90.00
_cell.angle_beta   90.00
_cell.angle_gamma   90.00
#
_symmetry.space_group_name_H-M   'P 1'
#
loop_
_entity.id
_entity.type
_entity.pdbx_description
1 polymer ?
#
loop_
_entity_poly.entity_id
_entity_poly.type
_entity_poly.pdbx_seq_one_letter_code
_entity_poly.pdbx_strand_id
1 'polypeptide(L)'
;MSKHCTHLHLIASVTPSALGCEECLKTGDEWVHLRLCRICGHVGCCDDSPNRHATKHFHATAHPIIEGYDPPEGWGWCFVDKLMLDLGGDTTPQNGPIPRFY
;
A
#
# COMPACT_ATOMS: atom_id res chain seq x y z
N MET A 1 -27.71 -1.89 -5.25
CA MET A 1 -27.17 -0.71 -4.56
C MET A 1 -25.64 -0.80 -4.56
N SER A 2 -24.95 0.18 -5.10
CA SER A 2 -23.51 0.17 -5.10
C SER A 2 -22.97 0.44 -3.70
N LYS A 3 -21.87 -0.25 -3.36
CA LYS A 3 -21.20 -0.03 -2.08
C LYS A 3 -20.07 0.98 -2.29
N HIS A 4 -19.98 1.93 -1.39
CA HIS A 4 -18.93 2.94 -1.40
C HIS A 4 -18.11 2.84 -0.12
N CYS A 5 -16.79 2.98 -0.25
CA CYS A 5 -15.94 3.08 0.90
C CYS A 5 -16.23 4.38 1.64
N THR A 6 -16.43 4.29 2.95
CA THR A 6 -16.70 5.47 3.79
C THR A 6 -15.43 6.22 4.17
N HIS A 7 -14.26 5.75 3.73
CA HIS A 7 -12.96 6.31 4.10
C HIS A 7 -12.26 7.04 2.94
N LEU A 8 -12.95 7.22 1.80
CA LEU A 8 -12.35 7.86 0.62
C LEU A 8 -11.79 9.26 0.91
N HIS A 9 -12.42 9.99 1.83
CA HIS A 9 -11.98 11.32 2.22
C HIS A 9 -10.63 11.32 2.93
N LEU A 10 -10.15 10.17 3.37
CA LEU A 10 -8.84 10.05 4.03
C LEU A 10 -7.69 9.87 3.04
N ILE A 11 -8.01 9.58 1.77
CA ILE A 11 -6.97 9.38 0.75
C ILE A 11 -6.22 10.70 0.56
N ALA A 12 -4.90 10.65 0.73
CA ALA A 12 -4.05 11.82 0.65
C ALA A 12 -2.99 11.65 -0.43
N SER A 13 -2.41 12.77 -0.87
CA SER A 13 -1.19 12.74 -1.66
C SER A 13 -0.03 12.49 -0.71
N VAL A 14 0.67 11.39 -0.90
CA VAL A 14 1.73 10.97 0.01
C VAL A 14 3.02 10.73 -0.74
N THR A 15 4.13 10.77 0.00
CA THR A 15 5.45 10.40 -0.51
C THR A 15 5.79 9.02 0.00
N PRO A 16 6.21 8.07 -0.88
CA PRO A 16 6.60 6.74 -0.42
C PRO A 16 7.73 6.80 0.61
N SER A 17 7.59 6.04 1.69
CA SER A 17 8.55 6.06 2.80
C SER A 17 9.88 5.38 2.46
N ALA A 18 9.91 4.51 1.44
CA ALA A 18 11.11 3.75 1.10
C ALA A 18 11.04 3.27 -0.35
N LEU A 19 12.17 2.81 -0.86
CA LEU A 19 12.27 2.19 -2.19
C LEU A 19 12.11 0.68 -2.09
N GLY A 20 11.06 0.24 -1.47
CA GLY A 20 10.73 -1.16 -1.21
C GLY A 20 9.92 -1.25 0.06
N CYS A 21 9.67 -2.46 0.55
CA CYS A 21 9.03 -2.63 1.85
C CYS A 21 9.91 -2.04 2.94
N GLU A 22 9.43 -1.04 3.65
CA GLU A 22 10.23 -0.31 4.62
C GLU A 22 10.84 -1.23 5.67
N GLU A 23 10.05 -2.14 6.22
CA GLU A 23 10.52 -3.08 7.24
C GLU A 23 11.42 -4.17 6.67
N CYS A 24 11.07 -4.70 5.49
CA CYS A 24 11.90 -5.73 4.85
C CYS A 24 13.30 -5.19 4.51
N LEU A 25 13.40 -3.92 4.11
CA LEU A 25 14.70 -3.30 3.85
C LEU A 25 15.57 -3.23 5.10
N LYS A 26 14.96 -3.04 6.27
CA LYS A 26 15.69 -2.99 7.54
C LYS A 26 16.17 -4.37 7.99
N THR A 27 15.41 -5.42 7.69
CA THR A 27 15.72 -6.77 8.15
C THR A 27 16.39 -7.63 7.09
N GLY A 28 16.47 -7.15 5.84
CA GLY A 28 17.04 -7.92 4.74
C GLY A 28 16.09 -8.98 4.18
N ASP A 29 14.80 -8.87 4.45
CA ASP A 29 13.80 -9.81 3.96
C ASP A 29 13.34 -9.48 2.54
N GLU A 30 12.72 -10.45 1.89
CA GLU A 30 12.20 -10.34 0.53
C GLU A 30 10.70 -10.07 0.54
N TRP A 31 10.18 -9.57 -0.58
CA TRP A 31 8.76 -9.33 -0.76
C TRP A 31 8.30 -9.75 -2.16
N VAL A 32 6.99 -10.01 -2.32
CA VAL A 32 6.40 -10.32 -3.62
C VAL A 32 5.93 -9.04 -4.30
N HIS A 33 4.95 -8.37 -3.72
CA HIS A 33 4.44 -7.08 -4.20
C HIS A 33 4.42 -6.08 -3.07
N LEU A 34 4.24 -4.81 -3.42
CA LEU A 34 4.21 -3.73 -2.45
C LEU A 34 2.85 -3.07 -2.41
N ARG A 35 2.52 -2.53 -1.24
CA ARG A 35 1.32 -1.73 -1.00
C ARG A 35 1.73 -0.43 -0.33
N LEU A 36 1.13 0.67 -0.78
CA LEU A 36 1.42 2.00 -0.24
C LEU A 36 0.23 2.46 0.60
N CYS A 37 0.51 2.88 1.85
CA CYS A 37 -0.52 3.50 2.68
C CYS A 37 -0.85 4.88 2.14
N ARG A 38 -2.10 5.11 1.75
CA ARG A 38 -2.53 6.40 1.20
C ARG A 38 -2.84 7.43 2.28
N ILE A 39 -2.56 7.13 3.53
CA ILE A 39 -2.72 8.06 4.64
C ILE A 39 -1.37 8.66 5.04
N CYS A 40 -0.31 7.86 5.12
CA CYS A 40 1.00 8.33 5.60
C CYS A 40 2.18 8.04 4.66
N GLY A 41 1.98 7.28 3.58
CA GLY A 41 3.05 6.96 2.64
C GLY A 41 3.89 5.74 2.98
N HIS A 42 3.57 5.01 4.04
CA HIS A 42 4.28 3.78 4.41
C HIS A 42 4.22 2.76 3.28
N VAL A 43 5.37 2.21 2.88
CA VAL A 43 5.46 1.15 1.90
C VAL A 43 5.65 -0.18 2.62
N GLY A 44 4.72 -1.10 2.42
CA GLY A 44 4.76 -2.43 3.03
C GLY A 44 4.55 -3.53 2.01
N CYS A 45 4.96 -4.75 2.35
CA CYS A 45 4.78 -5.89 1.48
C CYS A 45 3.34 -6.43 1.57
N CYS A 46 2.88 -7.06 0.48
CA CYS A 46 1.52 -7.58 0.36
C CYS A 46 1.33 -8.86 1.17
N ASP A 47 0.07 -9.35 1.23
CA ASP A 47 -0.27 -10.56 1.96
C ASP A 47 0.29 -11.84 1.34
N ASP A 48 0.72 -11.81 0.08
CA ASP A 48 1.45 -12.92 -0.54
C ASP A 48 2.93 -12.95 -0.15
N SER A 49 3.42 -11.88 0.48
CA SER A 49 4.79 -11.81 0.98
C SER A 49 4.91 -12.48 2.34
N PRO A 50 6.10 -13.00 2.70
CA PRO A 50 6.24 -13.71 3.98
C PRO A 50 5.87 -12.90 5.20
N ASN A 51 6.15 -11.59 5.19
CA ASN A 51 5.99 -10.75 6.38
C ASN A 51 4.71 -9.93 6.42
N ARG A 52 4.01 -9.72 5.31
CA ARG A 52 2.72 -8.99 5.24
C ARG A 52 2.75 -7.65 5.98
N HIS A 53 3.78 -6.85 5.72
CA HIS A 53 3.98 -5.60 6.48
C HIS A 53 2.90 -4.56 6.21
N ALA A 54 2.27 -4.56 5.03
CA ALA A 54 1.17 -3.63 4.77
C ALA A 54 -0.02 -3.89 5.70
N THR A 55 -0.40 -5.15 5.88
CA THR A 55 -1.48 -5.53 6.79
C THR A 55 -1.10 -5.25 8.25
N LYS A 56 0.15 -5.54 8.62
CA LYS A 56 0.63 -5.21 9.97
C LYS A 56 0.60 -3.71 10.23
N HIS A 57 0.92 -2.90 9.23
CA HIS A 57 0.83 -1.44 9.34
C HIS A 57 -0.61 -0.99 9.61
N PHE A 58 -1.59 -1.56 8.90
CA PHE A 58 -2.99 -1.27 9.17
C PHE A 58 -3.36 -1.61 10.62
N HIS A 59 -2.96 -2.78 11.10
CA HIS A 59 -3.28 -3.20 12.47
C HIS A 59 -2.64 -2.29 13.53
N ALA A 60 -1.48 -1.74 13.23
CA ALA A 60 -0.76 -0.85 14.16
C ALA A 60 -1.29 0.58 14.16
N THR A 61 -1.78 1.07 13.00
CA THR A 61 -2.12 2.49 12.82
C THR A 61 -3.59 2.74 12.57
N ALA A 62 -4.34 1.72 12.18
CA ALA A 62 -5.73 1.81 11.70
C ALA A 62 -5.88 2.67 10.44
N HIS A 63 -4.81 2.91 9.68
CA HIS A 63 -4.88 3.60 8.39
C HIS A 63 -5.56 2.69 7.37
N PRO A 64 -6.77 3.02 6.89
CA PRO A 64 -7.61 2.03 6.21
C PRO A 64 -7.30 1.82 4.73
N ILE A 65 -6.61 2.76 4.08
CA ILE A 65 -6.49 2.74 2.61
C ILE A 65 -5.06 2.44 2.20
N ILE A 66 -4.91 1.40 1.34
CA ILE A 66 -3.65 1.12 0.65
C ILE A 66 -3.88 1.17 -0.86
N GLU A 67 -2.79 1.37 -1.60
CA GLU A 67 -2.80 1.29 -3.06
C GLU A 67 -1.83 0.21 -3.55
N GLY A 68 -2.15 -0.45 -4.66
CA GLY A 68 -1.23 -1.35 -5.36
C GLY A 68 -0.09 -0.53 -5.93
N TYR A 69 1.13 -0.74 -5.46
CA TYR A 69 2.20 0.23 -5.64
C TYR A 69 3.36 -0.26 -6.51
N ASP A 70 3.61 -1.53 -6.60
CA ASP A 70 4.76 -2.07 -7.35
C ASP A 70 4.31 -2.98 -8.50
N PRO A 71 4.08 -2.42 -9.70
CA PRO A 71 3.99 -0.99 -10.03
C PRO A 71 2.66 -0.39 -9.59
N PRO A 72 2.52 0.96 -9.66
CA PRO A 72 1.22 1.59 -9.44
C PRO A 72 0.23 1.14 -10.51
N GLU A 73 -0.89 0.57 -10.08
CA GLU A 73 -1.83 -0.08 -11.00
C GLU A 73 -3.20 0.61 -11.06
N GLY A 74 -3.39 1.64 -10.24
CA GLY A 74 -4.64 2.40 -10.23
C GLY A 74 -5.74 1.81 -9.37
N TRP A 75 -5.43 0.83 -8.53
CA TRP A 75 -6.39 0.28 -7.59
C TRP A 75 -5.95 0.48 -6.15
N GLY A 76 -6.93 0.55 -5.26
CA GLY A 76 -6.70 0.59 -3.82
C GLY A 76 -7.55 -0.43 -3.09
N TRP A 77 -7.35 -0.53 -1.80
CA TRP A 77 -8.08 -1.42 -0.92
C TRP A 77 -8.38 -0.72 0.39
N CYS A 78 -9.63 -0.80 0.83
CA CYS A 78 -10.02 -0.34 2.16
C CYS A 78 -10.11 -1.55 3.09
N PHE A 79 -9.26 -1.60 4.10
CA PHE A 79 -9.24 -2.69 5.07
C PHE A 79 -10.50 -2.75 5.93
N VAL A 80 -11.09 -1.59 6.23
CA VAL A 80 -12.26 -1.51 7.11
C VAL A 80 -13.52 -1.95 6.37
N ASP A 81 -13.76 -1.36 5.20
CA ASP A 81 -14.96 -1.67 4.41
C ASP A 81 -14.78 -2.91 3.54
N LYS A 82 -13.54 -3.41 3.41
CA LYS A 82 -13.18 -4.59 2.60
C LYS A 82 -13.66 -4.43 1.16
N LEU A 83 -13.34 -3.28 0.57
CA LEU A 83 -13.72 -2.93 -0.80
C LEU A 83 -12.49 -2.58 -1.63
N MET A 84 -12.51 -3.04 -2.89
CA MET A 84 -11.56 -2.57 -3.89
C MET A 84 -11.97 -1.17 -4.34
N LEU A 85 -10.97 -0.32 -4.54
CA LEU A 85 -11.15 1.06 -4.94
C LEU A 85 -10.52 1.28 -6.31
N ASP A 86 -11.21 2.04 -7.17
CA ASP A 86 -10.65 2.48 -8.44
C ASP A 86 -10.05 3.86 -8.23
N LEU A 87 -8.73 3.93 -8.25
CA LEU A 87 -8.01 5.19 -8.07
C LEU A 87 -7.80 5.92 -9.40
N GLY A 88 -8.02 5.22 -10.52
CA GLY A 88 -7.82 5.80 -11.85
C GLY A 88 -6.43 6.35 -12.04
N GLY A 89 -6.33 7.66 -12.29
CA GLY A 89 -5.05 8.34 -12.42
C GLY A 89 -4.45 8.85 -11.12
N ASP A 90 -5.14 8.68 -9.99
CA ASP A 90 -4.67 9.15 -8.68
C ASP A 90 -3.74 8.11 -8.04
N THR A 91 -2.64 7.80 -8.73
CA THR A 91 -1.63 6.86 -8.26
C THR A 91 -0.41 7.62 -7.75
N THR A 92 0.35 6.97 -6.85
CA THR A 92 1.55 7.56 -6.28
C THR A 92 2.77 7.12 -7.10
N PRO A 93 3.54 8.06 -7.68
CA PRO A 93 4.74 7.68 -8.43
C PRO A 93 5.82 7.08 -7.54
N GLN A 94 6.58 6.15 -8.09
CA GLN A 94 7.75 5.60 -7.43
C GLN A 94 8.89 6.63 -7.49
N ASN A 95 9.60 6.79 -6.37
CA ASN A 95 10.69 7.77 -6.25
C ASN A 95 12.02 7.28 -6.81
N GLY A 96 12.11 6.03 -7.23
CA GLY A 96 13.33 5.46 -7.76
C GLY A 96 13.16 3.98 -8.04
N PRO A 97 14.24 3.27 -8.40
CA PRO A 97 14.16 1.84 -8.68
C PRO A 97 13.84 1.05 -7.42
N ILE A 98 12.99 0.04 -7.57
CA ILE A 98 12.58 -0.85 -6.48
C ILE A 98 13.10 -2.25 -6.79
N PRO A 99 13.84 -2.89 -5.87
CA PRO A 99 14.30 -4.27 -6.05
C PRO A 99 13.12 -5.24 -6.16
N ARG A 100 13.26 -6.24 -7.02
CA ARG A 100 12.25 -7.28 -7.21
C ARG A 100 12.87 -8.64 -6.93
N PHE A 101 12.16 -9.47 -6.18
CA PHE A 101 12.63 -10.80 -5.77
C PHE A 101 11.85 -11.93 -6.44
N TYR A 102 10.67 -11.64 -6.99
CA TYR A 102 9.80 -12.64 -7.59
C TYR A 102 9.30 -12.22 -8.96
#